data_aacda13f94301ce5f6c4266c65a8d922
#
_entry.id   aacda13f94301ce5f6c4266c65a8d922
#
_cell.length_a   1.000
_cell.length_b   1.000
_cell.length_c   1.000
_cell.angle_alpha   90.00
_cell.angle_beta   90.00
_cell.angle_gamma   90.00
#
_symmetry.space_group_name_H-M   'P 1'
#
loop_
_entity.id
_entity.type
_entity.pdbx_description
1 polymer ?
#
loop_
_entity_poly.entity_id
_entity_poly.type
_entity_poly.pdbx_seq_one_letter_code
_entity_poly.pdbx_strand_id
1 'polypeptide(L)'
;MVICTDPIYNDEVRAPCGDYYDRECIVALFEAAVRDESLFPPRCCRQHIPLTLVHRFLSAALVKLFHEKTKEFGTLKRIYCANSSCSRFLGAQVEGAFSRWLWPTYKCPAPRCGTSTCTNCKSKVVGRRHRCSTDADRAVLALGETQGWARCPGCETMIELNHGCFHMT
;
A
#
# COMPACT_ATOMS: atom_id res chain seq x y z
N MET A 1 -8.47 -12.50 14.80
CA MET A 1 -7.72 -13.69 15.19
C MET A 1 -8.41 -14.89 14.53
N VAL A 2 -7.83 -15.43 13.47
CA VAL A 2 -8.31 -16.69 12.88
C VAL A 2 -7.55 -17.78 13.64
N ILE A 3 -8.17 -18.30 14.66
CA ILE A 3 -7.66 -19.48 15.34
C ILE A 3 -8.37 -20.65 14.66
N CYS A 4 -7.63 -21.43 13.92
CA CYS A 4 -8.07 -22.74 13.51
C CYS A 4 -8.21 -23.58 14.78
N THR A 5 -9.43 -24.08 15.04
CA THR A 5 -9.71 -24.96 16.19
C THR A 5 -9.49 -26.43 15.85
N ASP A 6 -9.12 -26.68 14.59
CA ASP A 6 -8.90 -28.05 14.11
C ASP A 6 -7.54 -28.58 14.58
N PRO A 7 -7.43 -29.89 14.84
CA PRO A 7 -6.17 -30.51 15.20
C PRO A 7 -5.14 -30.37 14.06
N ILE A 8 -3.93 -29.93 14.39
CA ILE A 8 -2.83 -29.84 13.42
C ILE A 8 -2.22 -31.22 13.25
N TYR A 9 -2.39 -31.79 12.08
CA TYR A 9 -1.92 -33.15 11.80
C TYR A 9 -0.55 -33.23 11.14
N ASN A 10 -0.15 -32.20 10.38
CA ASN A 10 1.13 -32.12 9.66
C ASN A 10 1.48 -30.66 9.40
N ASP A 11 2.75 -30.40 9.09
CA ASP A 11 3.24 -29.09 8.64
C ASP A 11 2.79 -27.90 9.52
N GLU A 12 3.11 -27.98 10.80
CA GLU A 12 2.86 -26.88 11.73
C GLU A 12 3.92 -25.78 11.60
N VAL A 13 3.47 -24.55 11.79
CA VAL A 13 4.31 -23.35 11.90
C VAL A 13 4.18 -22.77 13.28
N ARG A 14 5.27 -22.70 14.01
CA ARG A 14 5.31 -22.00 15.29
C ARG A 14 5.53 -20.51 15.06
N ALA A 15 4.57 -19.68 15.40
CA ALA A 15 4.69 -18.22 15.38
C ALA A 15 5.66 -17.74 16.49
N PRO A 16 6.23 -16.52 16.38
CA PRO A 16 7.13 -15.95 17.38
C PRO A 16 6.53 -15.85 18.79
N CYS A 17 5.21 -15.69 18.90
CA CYS A 17 4.48 -15.68 20.18
C CYS A 17 4.34 -17.06 20.84
N GLY A 18 4.68 -18.13 20.11
CA GLY A 18 4.54 -19.51 20.57
C GLY A 18 3.27 -20.22 20.10
N ASP A 19 2.33 -19.51 19.48
CA ASP A 19 1.13 -20.13 18.89
C ASP A 19 1.48 -20.94 17.65
N TYR A 20 0.68 -21.95 17.37
CA TYR A 20 0.86 -22.85 16.23
C TYR A 20 -0.21 -22.59 15.16
N TYR A 21 0.19 -22.72 13.93
CA TYR A 21 -0.66 -22.62 12.74
C TYR A 21 -0.48 -23.87 11.89
N ASP A 22 -1.56 -24.36 11.32
CA ASP A 22 -1.46 -25.28 10.20
C ASP A 22 -1.05 -24.52 8.93
N ARG A 23 -0.72 -25.28 7.89
CA ARG A 23 -0.27 -24.74 6.60
C ARG A 23 -1.34 -23.84 5.96
N GLU A 24 -2.60 -24.22 5.99
CA GLU A 24 -3.67 -23.50 5.31
C GLU A 24 -3.96 -22.18 6.00
N CYS A 25 -4.02 -22.18 7.33
CA CYS A 25 -4.25 -20.99 8.12
C CYS A 25 -3.13 -19.96 7.98
N ILE A 26 -1.86 -20.41 7.95
CA ILE A 26 -0.73 -19.47 7.78
C ILE A 26 -0.69 -18.89 6.36
N VAL A 27 -1.03 -19.66 5.34
CA VAL A 27 -1.14 -19.18 3.96
C VAL A 27 -2.26 -18.14 3.86
N ALA A 28 -3.45 -18.45 4.39
CA ALA A 28 -4.60 -17.54 4.40
C ALA A 28 -4.28 -16.22 5.13
N LEU A 29 -3.53 -16.26 6.23
CA LEU A 29 -3.09 -15.05 6.94
C LEU A 29 -2.20 -14.16 6.06
N PHE A 30 -1.25 -14.74 5.33
CA PHE A 30 -0.40 -14.00 4.41
C PHE A 30 -1.16 -13.49 3.19
N GLU A 31 -2.11 -14.26 2.66
CA GLU A 31 -3.00 -13.80 1.59
C GLU A 31 -3.89 -12.64 2.02
N ALA A 32 -4.45 -12.69 3.22
CA ALA A 32 -5.23 -11.58 3.77
C ALA A 32 -4.37 -10.32 3.92
N ALA A 33 -3.17 -10.45 4.46
CA ALA A 33 -2.28 -9.33 4.68
C ALA A 33 -1.82 -8.64 3.38
N VAL A 34 -1.65 -9.35 2.26
CA VAL A 34 -1.29 -8.70 0.99
C VAL A 34 -2.48 -8.01 0.31
N ARG A 35 -3.71 -8.30 0.73
CA ARG A 35 -4.93 -7.66 0.23
C ARG A 35 -5.34 -6.46 1.07
N ASP A 36 -5.06 -6.49 2.36
CA ASP A 36 -5.46 -5.47 3.32
C ASP A 36 -4.23 -4.92 4.07
N GLU A 37 -3.95 -3.63 3.84
CA GLU A 37 -2.82 -2.95 4.46
C GLU A 37 -2.91 -2.91 6.00
N SER A 38 -4.12 -2.89 6.56
CA SER A 38 -4.33 -2.88 8.01
C SER A 38 -3.85 -4.16 8.69
N LEU A 39 -3.79 -5.26 7.94
CA LEU A 39 -3.30 -6.56 8.37
C LEU A 39 -1.80 -6.76 8.09
N PHE A 40 -1.17 -5.80 7.41
CA PHE A 40 0.23 -5.90 7.02
C PHE A 40 1.16 -5.19 8.03
N PRO A 41 2.33 -5.75 8.36
CA PRO A 41 2.78 -7.13 8.09
C PRO A 41 2.02 -8.15 8.93
N PRO A 42 1.92 -9.43 8.48
CA PRO A 42 1.22 -10.48 9.22
C PRO A 42 1.70 -10.60 10.65
N ARG A 43 0.76 -10.67 11.60
CA ARG A 43 1.08 -10.70 13.04
C ARG A 43 0.24 -11.74 13.77
N CYS A 44 0.85 -12.32 14.81
CA CYS A 44 0.16 -13.10 15.82
C CYS A 44 0.48 -12.52 17.19
N CYS A 45 -0.51 -12.30 18.04
CA CYS A 45 -0.34 -11.72 19.38
C CYS A 45 0.52 -10.42 19.34
N ARG A 46 0.30 -9.57 18.34
CA ARG A 46 1.04 -8.33 18.05
C ARG A 46 2.51 -8.53 17.63
N GLN A 47 2.98 -9.78 17.50
CA GLN A 47 4.33 -10.09 17.04
C GLN A 47 4.31 -10.38 15.54
N HIS A 48 5.24 -9.77 14.80
CA HIS A 48 5.37 -9.97 13.36
C HIS A 48 5.82 -11.40 13.06
N ILE A 49 5.15 -12.05 12.11
CA ILE A 49 5.55 -13.37 11.59
C ILE A 49 6.48 -13.17 10.38
N PRO A 50 7.77 -13.47 10.51
CA PRO A 50 8.73 -13.29 9.42
C PRO A 50 8.41 -14.18 8.23
N LEU A 51 8.58 -13.66 7.01
CA LEU A 51 8.42 -14.45 5.78
C LEU A 51 9.31 -15.69 5.75
N THR A 52 10.49 -15.61 6.35
CA THR A 52 11.45 -16.72 6.42
C THR A 52 10.92 -17.98 7.11
N LEU A 53 10.03 -17.81 8.09
CA LEU A 53 9.41 -18.95 8.79
C LEU A 53 8.40 -19.70 7.92
N VAL A 54 7.77 -19.01 6.99
CA VAL A 54 6.61 -19.52 6.24
C VAL A 54 6.90 -19.70 4.75
N HIS A 55 8.04 -19.23 4.28
CA HIS A 55 8.41 -19.21 2.86
C HIS A 55 8.17 -20.55 2.15
N ARG A 56 8.48 -21.68 2.80
CA ARG A 56 8.31 -23.02 2.24
C ARG A 56 6.85 -23.41 1.96
N PHE A 57 5.90 -22.75 2.61
CA PHE A 57 4.45 -23.02 2.47
C PHE A 57 3.79 -22.12 1.46
N LEU A 58 4.41 -20.98 1.15
CA LEU A 58 3.84 -19.98 0.24
C LEU A 58 4.19 -20.28 -1.21
N SER A 59 3.24 -19.99 -2.10
CA SER A 59 3.53 -20.04 -3.53
C SER A 59 4.52 -18.94 -3.94
N ALA A 60 5.33 -19.19 -4.98
CA ALA A 60 6.24 -18.19 -5.51
C ALA A 60 5.52 -16.88 -5.91
N ALA A 61 4.28 -16.99 -6.38
CA ALA A 61 3.45 -15.84 -6.71
C ALA A 61 3.10 -15.00 -5.47
N LEU A 62 2.73 -15.65 -4.36
CA LEU A 62 2.41 -14.98 -3.10
C LEU A 62 3.64 -14.33 -2.47
N VAL A 63 4.80 -15.00 -2.51
CA VAL A 63 6.08 -14.45 -2.04
C VAL A 63 6.44 -13.19 -2.84
N LYS A 64 6.32 -13.24 -4.16
CA LYS A 64 6.56 -12.07 -5.01
C LYS A 64 5.60 -10.93 -4.68
N LEU A 65 4.30 -11.23 -4.56
CA LEU A 65 3.29 -10.24 -4.19
C LEU A 65 3.57 -9.63 -2.81
N PHE A 66 3.97 -10.45 -1.84
CA PHE A 66 4.36 -9.98 -0.50
C PHE A 66 5.50 -8.96 -0.56
N HIS A 67 6.55 -9.21 -1.35
CA HIS A 67 7.64 -8.25 -1.54
C HIS A 67 7.19 -6.97 -2.26
N GLU A 68 6.28 -7.07 -3.24
CA GLU A 68 5.69 -5.90 -3.90
C GLU A 68 4.89 -5.06 -2.89
N LYS A 69 4.08 -5.71 -2.06
CA LYS A 69 3.28 -5.05 -1.02
C LYS A 69 4.12 -4.47 0.12
N THR A 70 5.23 -5.12 0.48
CA THR A 70 6.18 -4.55 1.45
C THR A 70 6.68 -3.17 0.99
N LYS A 71 7.03 -3.04 -0.28
CA LYS A 71 7.47 -1.76 -0.86
C LYS A 71 6.34 -0.75 -0.92
N GLU A 72 5.16 -1.18 -1.37
CA GLU A 72 3.99 -0.32 -1.50
C GLU A 72 3.55 0.22 -0.13
N PHE A 73 3.30 -0.65 0.84
CA PHE A 73 2.80 -0.29 2.16
C PHE A 73 3.85 0.44 3.02
N GLY A 74 5.14 0.20 2.78
CA GLY A 74 6.22 0.95 3.40
C GLY A 74 6.44 2.35 2.81
N THR A 75 5.74 2.71 1.73
CA THR A 75 5.87 4.02 1.07
C THR A 75 4.79 4.97 1.56
N LEU A 76 5.14 6.09 2.17
CA LEU A 76 4.18 7.08 2.70
C LEU A 76 3.45 7.84 1.58
N LYS A 77 4.21 8.43 0.66
CA LYS A 77 3.66 9.20 -0.48
C LYS A 77 3.74 8.36 -1.74
N ARG A 78 2.68 7.65 -2.04
CA ARG A 78 2.61 6.66 -3.12
C ARG A 78 2.16 7.27 -4.43
N ILE A 79 2.78 6.81 -5.51
CA ILE A 79 2.36 7.10 -6.89
C ILE A 79 1.82 5.83 -7.51
N TYR A 80 0.59 5.93 -7.99
CA TYR A 80 -0.08 4.87 -8.73
C TYR A 80 -0.21 5.25 -10.21
N CYS A 81 -0.42 4.26 -11.05
CA CYS A 81 -0.67 4.47 -12.47
C CYS A 81 -1.93 5.31 -12.66
N ALA A 82 -1.81 6.41 -13.41
CA ALA A 82 -2.92 7.31 -13.71
C ALA A 82 -3.98 6.71 -14.65
N ASN A 83 -3.75 5.50 -15.16
CA ASN A 83 -4.79 4.73 -15.85
C ASN A 83 -5.63 4.00 -14.78
N SER A 84 -6.90 4.40 -14.64
CA SER A 84 -7.85 3.86 -13.66
C SER A 84 -8.07 2.34 -13.80
N SER A 85 -8.00 1.81 -15.00
CA SER A 85 -8.12 0.36 -15.26
C SER A 85 -6.87 -0.44 -14.85
N CYS A 86 -5.75 0.23 -14.52
CA CYS A 86 -4.49 -0.40 -14.15
C CYS A 86 -4.15 -0.18 -12.68
N SER A 87 -4.18 1.06 -12.22
CA SER A 87 -3.94 1.52 -10.85
C SER A 87 -2.73 0.88 -10.14
N ARG A 88 -1.74 0.36 -10.90
CA ARG A 88 -0.54 -0.29 -10.35
C ARG A 88 0.30 0.70 -9.56
N PHE A 89 0.82 0.28 -8.42
CA PHE A 89 1.84 1.04 -7.69
C PHE A 89 3.11 1.21 -8.53
N LEU A 90 3.62 2.43 -8.62
CA LEU A 90 4.78 2.78 -9.43
C LEU A 90 6.01 3.15 -8.60
N GLY A 91 5.80 3.66 -7.40
CA GLY A 91 6.89 4.08 -6.51
C GLY A 91 6.53 5.22 -5.58
N ALA A 92 7.53 5.76 -4.90
CA ALA A 92 7.38 6.90 -4.02
C ALA A 92 7.25 8.22 -4.83
N GLN A 93 6.55 9.20 -4.27
CA GLN A 93 6.57 10.56 -4.79
C GLN A 93 7.99 11.13 -4.65
N VAL A 94 8.51 11.71 -5.72
CA VAL A 94 9.81 12.38 -5.70
C VAL A 94 9.60 13.81 -5.24
N GLU A 95 10.18 14.16 -4.09
CA GLU A 95 10.16 15.51 -3.52
C GLU A 95 11.53 16.19 -3.71
N GLY A 96 11.52 17.51 -3.88
CA GLY A 96 12.72 18.33 -3.94
C GLY A 96 12.74 19.36 -5.08
N ALA A 97 13.68 20.32 -5.01
CA ALA A 97 13.81 21.42 -5.99
C ALA A 97 14.08 20.92 -7.41
N PHE A 98 14.76 19.79 -7.56
CA PHE A 98 15.00 19.14 -8.85
C PHE A 98 13.73 18.62 -9.51
N SER A 99 12.70 18.23 -8.73
CA SER A 99 11.44 17.71 -9.27
C SER A 99 10.65 18.76 -10.05
N ARG A 100 10.88 20.04 -9.81
CA ARG A 100 10.23 21.16 -10.53
C ARG A 100 10.75 21.38 -11.94
N TRP A 101 12.02 20.99 -12.19
CA TRP A 101 12.71 21.23 -13.47
C TRP A 101 12.72 20.02 -14.40
N LEU A 102 12.72 18.81 -13.85
CA LEU A 102 12.76 17.55 -14.59
C LEU A 102 11.44 16.81 -14.45
N TRP A 103 10.32 17.29 -14.79
CA TRP A 103 9.03 16.58 -14.87
C TRP A 103 9.15 15.09 -14.51
N PRO A 104 9.40 14.69 -13.23
CA PRO A 104 9.63 13.32 -12.89
C PRO A 104 8.35 12.53 -13.17
N THR A 105 8.48 11.56 -14.07
CA THR A 105 7.36 10.72 -14.49
C THR A 105 7.71 9.27 -14.30
N TYR A 106 6.74 8.49 -13.85
CA TYR A 106 6.84 7.04 -13.86
C TYR A 106 6.10 6.49 -15.07
N LYS A 107 6.79 5.65 -15.85
CA LYS A 107 6.15 4.86 -16.90
C LYS A 107 5.66 3.54 -16.31
N CYS A 108 4.38 3.23 -16.48
CA CYS A 108 3.79 2.00 -15.98
C CYS A 108 4.40 0.78 -16.68
N PRO A 109 4.98 -0.18 -15.92
CA PRO A 109 5.58 -1.38 -16.49
C PRO A 109 4.57 -2.47 -16.80
N ALA A 110 3.28 -2.27 -16.50
CA ALA A 110 2.26 -3.27 -16.75
C ALA A 110 2.11 -3.55 -18.24
N PRO A 111 2.00 -4.83 -18.65
CA PRO A 111 1.74 -5.21 -20.04
C PRO A 111 0.50 -4.48 -20.56
N ARG A 112 0.57 -3.93 -21.77
CA ARG A 112 -0.52 -3.19 -22.43
C ARG A 112 -0.96 -1.87 -21.76
N CYS A 113 -0.26 -1.39 -20.73
CA CYS A 113 -0.58 -0.11 -20.10
C CYS A 113 0.33 1.02 -20.60
N GLY A 114 1.63 0.98 -20.29
CA GLY A 114 2.63 1.96 -20.71
C GLY A 114 2.31 3.42 -20.38
N THR A 115 1.30 3.69 -19.55
CA THR A 115 0.89 5.04 -19.15
C THR A 115 2.00 5.73 -18.37
N SER A 116 2.31 6.99 -18.73
CA SER A 116 3.22 7.84 -17.96
C SER A 116 2.42 8.65 -16.94
N THR A 117 2.84 8.60 -15.67
CA THR A 117 2.20 9.30 -14.55
C THR A 117 3.18 10.34 -13.98
N CYS A 118 2.73 11.57 -13.83
CA CYS A 118 3.51 12.62 -13.17
C CYS A 118 3.61 12.35 -11.68
N THR A 119 4.83 12.41 -11.11
CA THR A 119 5.02 12.17 -9.67
C THR A 119 4.54 13.34 -8.80
N ASN A 120 4.34 14.51 -9.38
CA ASN A 120 3.91 15.70 -8.66
C ASN A 120 2.38 15.81 -8.56
N CYS A 121 1.68 15.85 -9.72
CA CYS A 121 0.22 15.99 -9.74
C CYS A 121 -0.54 14.68 -9.92
N LYS A 122 0.17 13.53 -9.97
CA LYS A 122 -0.37 12.17 -10.11
C LYS A 122 -1.22 11.92 -11.38
N SER A 123 -1.29 12.92 -12.27
CA SER A 123 -2.06 12.85 -13.50
C SER A 123 -1.32 12.15 -14.63
N LYS A 124 -2.06 11.67 -15.62
CA LYS A 124 -1.51 11.09 -16.87
C LYS A 124 -0.77 12.16 -17.65
N VAL A 125 0.45 11.83 -18.05
CA VAL A 125 1.26 12.69 -18.92
C VAL A 125 1.04 12.30 -20.37
N VAL A 126 0.61 13.28 -21.16
CA VAL A 126 0.39 13.12 -22.62
C VAL A 126 1.32 14.11 -23.34
N GLY A 127 2.16 13.57 -24.23
CA GLY A 127 3.10 14.37 -25.01
C GLY A 127 4.32 14.87 -24.20
N ARG A 128 5.05 15.83 -24.80
CA ARG A 128 6.31 16.36 -24.24
C ARG A 128 6.13 17.53 -23.27
N ARG A 129 4.98 18.18 -23.31
CA ARG A 129 4.67 19.34 -22.44
C ARG A 129 3.55 18.96 -21.49
N HIS A 130 3.88 18.75 -20.22
CA HIS A 130 2.93 18.52 -19.16
C HIS A 130 2.90 19.74 -18.21
N ARG A 131 1.72 20.27 -17.97
CA ARG A 131 1.49 21.27 -16.92
C ARG A 131 0.82 20.58 -15.74
N CYS A 132 1.45 20.63 -14.57
CA CYS A 132 0.81 20.17 -13.37
C CYS A 132 -0.36 21.09 -13.03
N SER A 133 -1.58 20.57 -13.04
CA SER A 133 -2.74 21.28 -12.52
C SER A 133 -2.83 21.02 -11.02
N THR A 134 -2.94 22.09 -10.26
CA THR A 134 -3.22 22.06 -8.81
C THR A 134 -4.69 22.35 -8.52
N ASP A 135 -5.51 22.48 -9.56
CA ASP A 135 -6.90 22.90 -9.40
C ASP A 135 -7.76 21.84 -8.70
N ALA A 136 -7.52 20.55 -9.03
CA ALA A 136 -8.18 19.45 -8.33
C ALA A 136 -7.79 19.39 -6.84
N ASP A 137 -6.50 19.59 -6.53
CA ASP A 137 -6.02 19.62 -5.15
C ASP A 137 -6.62 20.81 -4.40
N ARG A 138 -6.72 21.99 -5.01
CA ARG A 138 -7.36 23.15 -4.42
C ARG A 138 -8.85 22.92 -4.16
N ALA A 139 -9.56 22.30 -5.09
CA ALA A 139 -10.97 21.99 -4.92
C ALA A 139 -11.20 21.02 -3.75
N VAL A 140 -10.35 19.98 -3.63
CA VAL A 140 -10.41 19.03 -2.51
C VAL A 140 -10.07 19.72 -1.19
N LEU A 141 -9.06 20.59 -1.14
CA LEU A 141 -8.71 21.35 0.06
C LEU A 141 -9.85 22.29 0.50
N ALA A 142 -10.43 23.03 -0.43
CA ALA A 142 -11.56 23.92 -0.15
C ALA A 142 -12.79 23.14 0.36
N LEU A 143 -13.06 21.97 -0.22
CA LEU A 143 -14.11 21.07 0.28
C LEU A 143 -13.77 20.57 1.69
N GLY A 144 -12.53 20.17 1.92
CA GLY A 144 -12.05 19.70 3.23
C GLY A 144 -12.23 20.75 4.33
N GLU A 145 -11.89 22.00 4.04
CA GLU A 145 -12.11 23.12 4.96
C GLU A 145 -13.60 23.30 5.32
N THR A 146 -14.49 23.21 4.32
CA THR A 146 -15.93 23.35 4.55
C THR A 146 -16.54 22.16 5.30
N GLN A 147 -15.97 20.97 5.15
CA GLN A 147 -16.43 19.72 5.79
C GLN A 147 -15.73 19.43 7.11
N GLY A 148 -14.74 20.23 7.52
CA GLY A 148 -13.96 20.00 8.74
C GLY A 148 -12.98 18.80 8.64
N TRP A 149 -12.58 18.43 7.42
CA TRP A 149 -11.59 17.38 7.22
C TRP A 149 -10.18 17.87 7.56
N ALA A 150 -9.37 16.98 8.11
CA ALA A 150 -7.98 17.28 8.41
C ALA A 150 -7.03 16.58 7.43
N ARG A 151 -5.88 17.20 7.15
CA ARG A 151 -4.84 16.59 6.32
C ARG A 151 -3.78 15.94 7.20
N CYS A 152 -3.49 14.66 6.97
CA CYS A 152 -2.42 13.99 7.68
C CYS A 152 -1.07 14.66 7.40
N PRO A 153 -0.30 15.10 8.40
CA PRO A 153 0.98 15.78 8.18
C PRO A 153 2.06 14.84 7.59
N GLY A 154 1.93 13.53 7.76
CA GLY A 154 2.88 12.55 7.24
C GLY A 154 2.65 12.17 5.79
N CYS A 155 1.46 11.68 5.46
CA CYS A 155 1.15 11.18 4.10
C CYS A 155 0.30 12.13 3.26
N GLU A 156 -0.17 13.24 3.83
CA GLU A 156 -1.01 14.27 3.19
C GLU A 156 -2.40 13.79 2.73
N THR A 157 -2.83 12.62 3.18
CA THR A 157 -4.18 12.11 2.92
C THR A 157 -5.21 12.94 3.68
N MET A 158 -6.33 13.27 3.03
CA MET A 158 -7.47 13.91 3.69
C MET A 158 -8.18 12.89 4.58
N ILE A 159 -8.51 13.31 5.80
CA ILE A 159 -9.10 12.47 6.83
C ILE A 159 -10.37 13.15 7.31
N GLU A 160 -11.47 12.43 7.25
CA GLU A 160 -12.72 12.82 7.86
C GLU A 160 -12.82 12.21 9.26
N LEU A 161 -13.00 13.06 10.27
CA LEU A 161 -13.16 12.61 11.66
C LEU A 161 -14.64 12.60 12.01
N ASN A 162 -15.32 11.50 11.72
CA ASN A 162 -16.76 11.38 11.99
C ASN A 162 -17.06 11.03 13.44
N HIS A 163 -16.32 10.06 14.01
CA HIS A 163 -16.48 9.61 15.39
C HIS A 163 -15.18 9.02 15.91
N GLY A 164 -14.85 9.21 17.19
CA GLY A 164 -13.72 8.55 17.87
C GLY A 164 -12.69 9.49 18.45
N CYS A 165 -11.52 8.95 18.81
CA CYS A 165 -10.43 9.71 19.39
C CYS A 165 -9.73 10.58 18.36
N PHE A 166 -9.31 11.79 18.77
CA PHE A 166 -8.51 12.70 17.94
C PHE A 166 -7.07 12.21 17.69
N HIS A 167 -6.70 11.06 18.24
CA HIS A 167 -5.37 10.49 18.12
C HIS A 167 -5.38 9.31 17.18
N MET A 168 -4.69 9.46 16.04
CA MET A 168 -4.47 8.40 15.07
C MET A 168 -2.96 8.13 14.97
N THR A 169 -2.56 6.89 15.21
CA THR A 169 -1.18 6.39 15.11
C THR A 169 -0.97 5.64 13.82
#